data_549ee35b61d63ff978e2983757929d64
#
_entry.id   549ee35b61d63ff978e2983757929d64
#
_cell.length_a   1.000
_cell.length_b   1.000
_cell.length_c   1.000
_cell.angle_alpha   90.00
_cell.angle_beta   90.00
_cell.angle_gamma   90.00
#
_symmetry.space_group_name_H-M   'P 1'
#
loop_
_entity.id
_entity.type
_entity.pdbx_description
1 polymer ?
#
loop_
_entity_poly.entity_id
_entity_poly.type
_entity_poly.pdbx_seq_one_letter_code
_entity_poly.pdbx_strand_id
1 'polypeptide(L)'
;MKLKREDWEECLPGLDLNRLVFFDESGVNTIMARLYGRCLQGQRLVDSVPAGYYRTYTLMSAIRLDGVVAPMLLDGPVNGETFAGYVEECLVPALQAGDILIMDNLPAHKSVRVTEAVEGAGCTLVYLPPYSPDFNPIENMWSKVKAILRSAAARTFDTVVDAVAKALNAITPDDCEAYFRHCGYDATPN
;
A
#
# COMPACT_ATOMS: atom_id res chain seq x y z
N MET A 1 1.10 18.11 -13.26
CA MET A 1 2.06 19.09 -12.66
C MET A 1 2.86 18.35 -11.61
N LYS A 2 4.19 18.43 -11.57
CA LYS A 2 4.97 17.82 -10.48
C LYS A 2 4.86 18.75 -9.29
N LEU A 3 4.08 18.39 -8.28
CA LEU A 3 4.05 19.08 -7.00
C LEU A 3 5.43 18.98 -6.36
N LYS A 4 5.93 20.09 -5.85
CA LYS A 4 7.09 20.08 -4.97
C LYS A 4 6.66 19.62 -3.58
N ARG A 5 7.59 19.14 -2.75
CA ARG A 5 7.27 18.73 -1.38
C ARG A 5 6.66 19.87 -0.57
N GLU A 6 7.21 21.09 -0.72
CA GLU A 6 6.70 22.31 -0.10
C GLU A 6 5.23 22.59 -0.48
N ASP A 7 4.91 22.51 -1.79
CA ASP A 7 3.54 22.69 -2.30
C ASP A 7 2.57 21.64 -1.71
N TRP A 8 3.06 20.39 -1.49
CA TRP A 8 2.26 19.33 -0.89
C TRP A 8 1.97 19.61 0.59
N GLU A 9 3.00 19.98 1.36
CA GLU A 9 2.87 20.32 2.78
C GLU A 9 1.91 21.51 3.01
N GLU A 10 1.93 22.51 2.11
CA GLU A 10 0.99 23.63 2.16
C GLU A 10 -0.46 23.24 1.88
N CYS A 11 -0.70 22.19 1.10
CA CYS A 11 -2.04 21.72 0.78
C CYS A 11 -2.66 20.82 1.88
N LEU A 12 -1.85 20.16 2.72
CA LEU A 12 -2.30 19.19 3.71
C LEU A 12 -3.43 19.72 4.64
N PRO A 13 -3.35 20.94 5.22
CA PRO A 13 -4.36 21.42 6.15
C PRO A 13 -5.76 21.63 5.55
N GLY A 14 -5.86 21.67 4.22
CA GLY A 14 -7.12 21.88 3.50
C GLY A 14 -7.80 20.61 2.99
N LEU A 15 -7.19 19.43 3.19
CA LEU A 15 -7.71 18.17 2.68
C LEU A 15 -8.74 17.55 3.63
N ASP A 16 -9.87 17.10 3.08
CA ASP A 16 -10.81 16.23 3.82
C ASP A 16 -10.23 14.81 3.88
N LEU A 17 -9.70 14.44 5.05
CA LEU A 17 -9.05 13.14 5.27
C LEU A 17 -9.96 11.95 5.00
N ASN A 18 -11.29 12.10 5.14
CA ASN A 18 -12.25 11.05 4.84
C ASN A 18 -12.36 10.74 3.35
N ARG A 19 -11.87 11.66 2.51
CA ARG A 19 -11.86 11.52 1.05
C ARG A 19 -10.53 11.03 0.50
N LEU A 20 -9.48 10.94 1.34
CA LEU A 20 -8.17 10.51 0.88
C LEU A 20 -8.10 8.98 0.76
N VAL A 21 -7.66 8.52 -0.39
CA VAL A 21 -7.42 7.11 -0.68
C VAL A 21 -6.00 6.98 -1.24
N PHE A 22 -5.10 6.34 -0.50
CA PHE A 22 -3.72 6.14 -0.91
C PHE A 22 -3.54 4.75 -1.50
N PHE A 23 -3.08 4.68 -2.73
CA PHE A 23 -2.78 3.44 -3.44
C PHE A 23 -1.28 3.21 -3.56
N ASP A 24 -0.87 1.94 -3.48
CA ASP A 24 0.50 1.51 -3.76
C ASP A 24 0.59 0.00 -4.04
N GLU A 25 1.75 -0.44 -4.51
CA GLU A 25 2.09 -1.83 -4.79
C GLU A 25 3.21 -2.33 -3.87
N SER A 26 3.15 -3.60 -3.51
CA SER A 26 4.18 -4.21 -2.68
C SER A 26 4.53 -5.62 -3.09
N GLY A 27 5.82 -5.89 -3.24
CA GLY A 27 6.32 -7.23 -3.55
C GLY A 27 6.22 -8.17 -2.33
N VAL A 28 5.69 -9.37 -2.57
CA VAL A 28 5.59 -10.48 -1.61
C VAL A 28 6.23 -11.72 -2.24
N ASN A 29 6.94 -12.55 -1.48
CA ASN A 29 7.56 -13.74 -2.02
C ASN A 29 7.53 -14.93 -1.05
N THR A 30 7.79 -16.13 -1.59
CA THR A 30 7.73 -17.39 -0.84
C THR A 30 8.94 -17.66 0.05
N ILE A 31 9.95 -16.78 0.08
CA ILE A 31 11.12 -16.92 0.96
C ILE A 31 11.14 -15.88 2.09
N MET A 32 10.04 -15.14 2.28
CA MET A 32 9.96 -14.18 3.38
C MET A 32 10.21 -14.88 4.71
N ALA A 33 11.14 -14.32 5.49
CA ALA A 33 11.55 -14.82 6.80
C ALA A 33 11.73 -13.64 7.76
N ARG A 34 11.68 -13.90 9.06
CA ARG A 34 11.96 -12.90 10.07
C ARG A 34 13.41 -12.42 9.93
N LEU A 35 13.60 -11.11 9.95
CA LEU A 35 14.93 -10.50 9.82
C LEU A 35 15.62 -10.35 11.19
N TYR A 36 14.86 -10.40 12.27
CA TYR A 36 15.33 -10.19 13.63
C TYR A 36 14.68 -11.19 14.59
N GLY A 37 15.40 -11.56 15.63
CA GLY A 37 14.91 -12.37 16.73
C GLY A 37 15.57 -11.93 18.04
N ARG A 38 15.19 -12.57 19.14
CA ARG A 38 15.74 -12.29 20.47
C ARG A 38 16.34 -13.58 21.05
N CYS A 39 17.50 -13.47 21.68
CA CYS A 39 18.12 -14.53 22.45
C CYS A 39 18.64 -13.96 23.78
N LEU A 40 19.09 -14.83 24.67
CA LEU A 40 19.70 -14.41 25.93
C LEU A 40 20.98 -13.61 25.66
N GLN A 41 21.27 -12.67 26.54
CA GLN A 41 22.50 -11.87 26.46
C GLN A 41 23.73 -12.78 26.42
N GLY A 42 24.66 -12.50 25.50
CA GLY A 42 25.86 -13.29 25.30
C GLY A 42 25.69 -14.53 24.42
N GLN A 43 24.49 -14.84 23.97
CA GLN A 43 24.22 -15.91 23.00
C GLN A 43 24.07 -15.36 21.58
N ARG A 44 24.47 -16.16 20.59
CA ARG A 44 24.22 -15.87 19.16
C ARG A 44 22.88 -16.46 18.75
N LEU A 45 22.01 -15.62 18.19
CA LEU A 45 20.81 -16.09 17.53
C LEU A 45 21.18 -16.76 16.21
N VAL A 46 20.76 -18.02 16.04
CA VAL A 46 20.92 -18.78 14.79
C VAL A 46 19.53 -19.18 14.32
N ASP A 47 19.21 -18.87 13.09
CA ASP A 47 17.97 -19.29 12.43
C ASP A 47 18.28 -19.67 10.98
N SER A 48 17.40 -20.46 10.37
CA SER A 48 17.52 -20.90 9.00
C SER A 48 16.55 -20.11 8.11
N VAL A 49 17.04 -19.66 6.96
CA VAL A 49 16.23 -19.03 5.94
C VAL A 49 16.10 -19.95 4.72
N PRO A 50 14.96 -19.97 4.02
CA PRO A 50 14.82 -20.72 2.78
C PRO A 50 15.85 -20.27 1.77
N ALA A 51 16.49 -21.24 1.11
CA ALA A 51 17.41 -21.02 0.00
C ALA A 51 16.84 -21.68 -1.26
N GLY A 52 17.18 -21.16 -2.44
CA GLY A 52 16.76 -21.72 -3.72
C GLY A 52 15.77 -20.85 -4.47
N TYR A 53 15.02 -21.47 -5.40
CA TYR A 53 14.03 -20.76 -6.20
C TYR A 53 12.87 -20.28 -5.38
N TYR A 54 12.43 -19.04 -5.65
CA TYR A 54 11.27 -18.41 -5.02
C TYR A 54 10.35 -17.81 -6.07
N ARG A 55 9.09 -17.67 -5.70
CA ARG A 55 8.10 -16.92 -6.49
C ARG A 55 7.85 -15.58 -5.86
N THR A 56 7.74 -14.56 -6.70
CA THR A 56 7.37 -13.22 -6.29
C THR A 56 5.98 -12.91 -6.81
N TYR A 57 5.17 -12.34 -5.95
CA TYR A 57 3.82 -11.86 -6.21
C TYR A 57 3.78 -10.35 -6.00
N THR A 58 2.88 -9.67 -6.69
CA THR A 58 2.62 -8.25 -6.45
C THR A 58 1.29 -8.12 -5.71
N LEU A 59 1.33 -7.53 -4.54
CA LEU A 59 0.14 -7.16 -3.77
C LEU A 59 -0.16 -5.69 -4.03
N MET A 60 -1.31 -5.42 -4.64
CA MET A 60 -1.86 -4.08 -4.86
C MET A 60 -2.97 -3.81 -3.87
N SER A 61 -3.06 -2.61 -3.35
CA SER A 61 -4.15 -2.18 -2.49
C SER A 61 -4.19 -0.67 -2.35
N ALA A 62 -5.29 -0.17 -1.82
CA ALA A 62 -5.37 1.17 -1.30
C ALA A 62 -5.75 1.17 0.18
N ILE A 63 -5.55 2.31 0.83
CA ILE A 63 -5.90 2.54 2.23
C ILE A 63 -6.64 3.87 2.36
N ARG A 64 -7.66 3.90 3.23
CA ARG A 64 -8.33 5.11 3.71
C ARG A 64 -8.39 5.08 5.24
N LEU A 65 -8.94 6.09 5.87
CA LEU A 65 -8.99 6.16 7.34
C LEU A 65 -9.70 4.98 8.00
N ASP A 66 -10.71 4.41 7.35
CA ASP A 66 -11.53 3.33 7.89
C ASP A 66 -11.03 1.93 7.52
N GLY A 67 -9.98 1.81 6.69
CA GLY A 67 -9.41 0.50 6.40
C GLY A 67 -8.76 0.33 5.03
N VAL A 68 -8.58 -0.94 4.69
CA VAL A 68 -7.96 -1.41 3.43
C VAL A 68 -9.00 -1.44 2.31
N VAL A 69 -8.61 -1.00 1.12
CA VAL A 69 -9.48 -0.88 -0.05
C VAL A 69 -8.92 -1.69 -1.22
N ALA A 70 -9.78 -2.43 -1.90
CA ALA A 70 -9.52 -3.15 -3.16
C ALA A 70 -8.20 -3.96 -3.17
N PRO A 71 -7.91 -4.83 -2.17
CA PRO A 71 -6.69 -5.61 -2.19
C PRO A 71 -6.71 -6.67 -3.29
N MET A 72 -5.61 -6.81 -4.04
CA MET A 72 -5.42 -7.83 -5.06
C MET A 72 -3.99 -8.38 -5.02
N LEU A 73 -3.86 -9.71 -5.09
CA LEU A 73 -2.58 -10.41 -5.21
C LEU A 73 -2.43 -10.98 -6.61
N LEU A 74 -1.38 -10.59 -7.31
CA LEU A 74 -1.05 -11.06 -8.66
C LEU A 74 0.19 -11.95 -8.67
N ASP A 75 0.18 -12.97 -9.53
CA ASP A 75 1.36 -13.81 -9.76
C ASP A 75 2.29 -13.09 -10.76
N GLY A 76 3.39 -12.57 -10.24
CA GLY A 76 4.41 -11.87 -11.00
C GLY A 76 4.31 -10.33 -10.98
N PRO A 77 5.06 -9.66 -11.86
CA PRO A 77 5.12 -8.20 -11.94
C PRO A 77 3.88 -7.61 -12.60
N VAL A 78 3.53 -6.41 -12.21
CA VAL A 78 2.46 -5.60 -12.81
C VAL A 78 3.03 -4.80 -13.98
N ASN A 79 2.34 -4.81 -15.11
CA ASN A 79 2.58 -3.93 -16.24
C ASN A 79 1.45 -2.88 -16.34
N GLY A 80 1.62 -1.89 -17.23
CA GLY A 80 0.66 -0.79 -17.36
C GLY A 80 -0.76 -1.25 -17.77
N GLU A 81 -0.91 -2.32 -18.54
CA GLU A 81 -2.20 -2.87 -18.93
C GLU A 81 -2.89 -3.58 -17.77
N THR A 82 -2.15 -4.45 -17.05
CA THR A 82 -2.64 -5.12 -15.85
C THR A 82 -3.02 -4.11 -14.77
N PHE A 83 -2.22 -3.05 -14.60
CA PHE A 83 -2.51 -1.97 -13.68
C PHE A 83 -3.81 -1.23 -14.04
N ALA A 84 -3.97 -0.84 -15.32
CA ALA A 84 -5.19 -0.17 -15.77
C ALA A 84 -6.43 -1.06 -15.59
N GLY A 85 -6.33 -2.35 -15.88
CA GLY A 85 -7.41 -3.32 -15.61
C GLY A 85 -7.76 -3.42 -14.13
N TYR A 86 -6.76 -3.47 -13.23
CA TYR A 86 -7.00 -3.43 -11.80
C TYR A 86 -7.72 -2.15 -11.35
N VAL A 87 -7.28 -1.00 -11.86
CA VAL A 87 -7.93 0.28 -11.52
C VAL A 87 -9.40 0.28 -11.93
N GLU A 88 -9.70 -0.17 -13.15
CA GLU A 88 -11.07 -0.17 -13.68
C GLU A 88 -11.99 -1.20 -12.98
N GLU A 89 -11.47 -2.41 -12.75
CA GLU A 89 -12.30 -3.54 -12.32
C GLU A 89 -12.36 -3.71 -10.80
N CYS A 90 -11.36 -3.19 -10.07
CA CYS A 90 -11.25 -3.42 -8.63
C CYS A 90 -11.20 -2.12 -7.82
N LEU A 91 -10.34 -1.17 -8.20
CA LEU A 91 -10.11 0.03 -7.40
C LEU A 91 -11.28 1.03 -7.57
N VAL A 92 -11.61 1.40 -8.80
CA VAL A 92 -12.69 2.37 -9.10
C VAL A 92 -14.04 1.94 -8.51
N PRO A 93 -14.48 0.68 -8.59
CA PRO A 93 -15.73 0.25 -7.96
C PRO A 93 -15.73 0.36 -6.41
N ALA A 94 -14.57 0.44 -5.79
CA ALA A 94 -14.42 0.60 -4.35
C ALA A 94 -14.27 2.08 -3.90
N LEU A 95 -14.15 3.01 -4.86
CA LEU A 95 -14.12 4.44 -4.60
C LEU A 95 -15.53 5.02 -4.48
N GLN A 96 -15.61 6.18 -3.84
CA GLN A 96 -16.84 6.98 -3.73
C GLN A 96 -16.65 8.28 -4.50
N ALA A 97 -17.71 8.78 -5.13
CA ALA A 97 -17.64 10.07 -5.80
C ALA A 97 -17.18 11.18 -4.83
N GLY A 98 -16.21 11.94 -5.27
CA GLY A 98 -15.53 12.95 -4.46
C GLY A 98 -14.28 12.44 -3.70
N ASP A 99 -13.92 11.16 -3.82
CA ASP A 99 -12.66 10.67 -3.29
C ASP A 99 -11.46 11.28 -4.03
N ILE A 100 -10.35 11.42 -3.32
CA ILE A 100 -9.07 11.87 -3.85
C ILE A 100 -8.13 10.66 -3.82
N LEU A 101 -7.95 10.03 -4.99
CA LEU A 101 -7.03 8.91 -5.14
C LEU A 101 -5.60 9.44 -5.29
N ILE A 102 -4.74 9.05 -4.37
CA ILE A 102 -3.35 9.48 -4.29
C ILE A 102 -2.45 8.29 -4.60
N MET A 103 -1.58 8.45 -5.57
CA MET A 103 -0.60 7.44 -5.99
C MET A 103 0.82 8.01 -6.00
N ASP A 104 1.79 7.12 -6.05
CA ASP A 104 3.15 7.54 -6.34
C ASP A 104 3.28 8.05 -7.80
N ASN A 105 4.41 8.67 -8.09
CA ASN A 105 4.65 9.34 -9.36
C ASN A 105 5.33 8.42 -10.40
N LEU A 106 5.05 7.10 -10.39
CA LEU A 106 5.62 6.18 -11.37
C LEU A 106 5.02 6.36 -12.77
N PRO A 107 5.82 6.21 -13.85
CA PRO A 107 5.31 6.32 -15.22
C PRO A 107 4.19 5.33 -15.55
N ALA A 108 4.21 4.12 -14.96
CA ALA A 108 3.19 3.10 -15.18
C ALA A 108 1.80 3.52 -14.68
N HIS A 109 1.73 4.39 -13.67
CA HIS A 109 0.47 4.90 -13.10
C HIS A 109 -0.16 6.05 -13.92
N LYS A 110 0.57 6.60 -14.90
CA LYS A 110 0.17 7.80 -15.66
C LYS A 110 -0.45 7.51 -17.02
N SER A 111 -1.18 6.44 -17.13
CA SER A 111 -1.91 6.17 -18.37
C SER A 111 -3.18 7.03 -18.46
N VAL A 112 -3.52 7.46 -19.67
CA VAL A 112 -4.79 8.17 -19.95
C VAL A 112 -5.98 7.34 -19.48
N ARG A 113 -5.93 6.03 -19.71
CA ARG A 113 -6.96 5.07 -19.32
C ARG A 113 -7.24 5.08 -17.82
N VAL A 114 -6.18 5.14 -16.99
CA VAL A 114 -6.31 5.23 -15.52
C VAL A 114 -6.95 6.57 -15.11
N THR A 115 -6.50 7.66 -15.71
CA THR A 115 -7.06 8.99 -15.42
C THR A 115 -8.54 9.07 -15.78
N GLU A 116 -8.90 8.62 -16.97
CA GLU A 116 -10.30 8.61 -17.44
C GLU A 116 -11.21 7.73 -16.57
N ALA A 117 -10.71 6.57 -16.10
CA ALA A 117 -11.46 5.67 -15.22
C ALA A 117 -11.75 6.33 -13.85
N VAL A 118 -10.75 6.95 -13.25
CA VAL A 118 -10.88 7.60 -11.93
C VAL A 118 -11.75 8.85 -12.02
N GLU A 119 -11.50 9.72 -13.00
CA GLU A 119 -12.28 10.95 -13.19
C GLU A 119 -13.73 10.65 -13.64
N GLY A 120 -13.93 9.61 -14.46
CA GLY A 120 -15.24 9.14 -14.86
C GLY A 120 -16.10 8.62 -13.69
N ALA A 121 -15.47 8.18 -12.61
CA ALA A 121 -16.14 7.81 -11.37
C ALA A 121 -16.44 9.02 -10.44
N GLY A 122 -16.13 10.24 -10.87
CA GLY A 122 -16.30 11.44 -10.08
C GLY A 122 -15.25 11.62 -8.98
N CYS A 123 -14.11 10.96 -9.11
CA CYS A 123 -12.96 11.04 -8.19
C CYS A 123 -11.86 11.94 -8.77
N THR A 124 -10.96 12.39 -7.92
CA THR A 124 -9.79 13.19 -8.33
C THR A 124 -8.54 12.35 -8.22
N LEU A 125 -7.70 12.33 -9.26
CA LEU A 125 -6.41 11.64 -9.25
C LEU A 125 -5.28 12.62 -8.97
N VAL A 126 -4.49 12.33 -7.95
CA VAL A 126 -3.35 13.15 -7.53
C VAL A 126 -2.10 12.28 -7.40
N TYR A 127 -0.95 12.83 -7.76
CA TYR A 127 0.34 12.14 -7.63
C TYR A 127 1.19 12.79 -6.55
N LEU A 128 1.73 11.96 -5.66
CA LEU A 128 2.69 12.39 -4.65
C LEU A 128 3.92 13.05 -5.29
N PRO A 129 4.57 13.97 -4.58
CA PRO A 129 5.87 14.47 -4.99
C PRO A 129 6.86 13.33 -5.22
N PRO A 130 7.77 13.43 -6.19
CA PRO A 130 8.79 12.41 -6.42
C PRO A 130 9.61 12.13 -5.15
N TYR A 131 9.92 10.85 -4.92
CA TYR A 131 10.74 10.40 -3.78
C TYR A 131 10.19 10.81 -2.41
N SER A 132 8.88 10.74 -2.22
CA SER A 132 8.21 11.14 -0.97
C SER A 132 7.38 10.01 -0.36
N PRO A 133 7.99 8.85 -0.02
CA PRO A 133 7.27 7.74 0.64
C PRO A 133 6.80 8.10 2.05
N ASP A 134 7.41 9.09 2.67
CA ASP A 134 7.03 9.64 3.97
C ASP A 134 5.66 10.33 3.97
N PHE A 135 5.16 10.76 2.81
CA PHE A 135 3.79 11.25 2.63
C PHE A 135 2.79 10.16 2.27
N ASN A 136 3.22 8.89 2.20
CA ASN A 136 2.35 7.80 1.79
C ASN A 136 1.99 6.88 2.98
N PRO A 137 0.81 7.01 3.61
CA PRO A 137 0.40 6.20 4.75
C PRO A 137 0.41 4.69 4.48
N ILE A 138 0.17 4.27 3.22
CA ILE A 138 0.13 2.85 2.85
C ILE A 138 1.48 2.16 3.03
N GLU A 139 2.60 2.88 3.00
CA GLU A 139 3.93 2.33 3.28
C GLU A 139 4.05 1.80 4.70
N ASN A 140 3.40 2.46 5.67
CA ASN A 140 3.30 2.00 7.05
C ASN A 140 2.45 0.72 7.15
N MET A 141 1.34 0.66 6.40
CA MET A 141 0.54 -0.55 6.26
C MET A 141 1.37 -1.71 5.70
N TRP A 142 2.14 -1.48 4.62
CA TRP A 142 3.04 -2.51 4.05
C TRP A 142 4.07 -3.00 5.05
N SER A 143 4.59 -2.12 5.90
CA SER A 143 5.53 -2.51 6.97
C SER A 143 4.90 -3.54 7.92
N LYS A 144 3.67 -3.30 8.41
CA LYS A 144 2.92 -4.22 9.27
C LYS A 144 2.56 -5.51 8.53
N VAL A 145 2.03 -5.42 7.31
CA VAL A 145 1.69 -6.58 6.47
C VAL A 145 2.92 -7.46 6.25
N LYS A 146 4.05 -6.90 5.82
CA LYS A 146 5.30 -7.64 5.62
C LYS A 146 5.84 -8.28 6.91
N ALA A 147 5.66 -7.65 8.05
CA ALA A 147 6.05 -8.25 9.35
C ALA A 147 5.23 -9.52 9.65
N ILE A 148 3.92 -9.49 9.40
CA ILE A 148 3.03 -10.65 9.56
C ILE A 148 3.40 -11.75 8.55
N LEU A 149 3.60 -11.40 7.28
CA LEU A 149 3.98 -12.36 6.24
C LEU A 149 5.32 -13.06 6.54
N ARG A 150 6.32 -12.31 7.03
CA ARG A 150 7.61 -12.90 7.47
C ARG A 150 7.41 -13.88 8.62
N SER A 151 6.47 -13.60 9.52
CA SER A 151 6.14 -14.48 10.65
C SER A 151 5.38 -15.72 10.22
N ALA A 152 4.51 -15.61 9.20
CA ALA A 152 3.74 -16.71 8.66
C ALA A 152 4.61 -17.73 7.92
N ALA A 153 5.77 -17.28 7.39
CA ALA A 153 6.72 -18.14 6.67
C ALA A 153 6.05 -18.98 5.55
N ALA A 154 5.11 -18.38 4.80
CA ALA A 154 4.38 -19.03 3.71
C ALA A 154 5.32 -19.43 2.56
N ARG A 155 5.15 -20.65 2.01
CA ARG A 155 6.07 -21.24 1.03
C ARG A 155 5.39 -21.66 -0.28
N THR A 156 4.06 -21.69 -0.32
CA THR A 156 3.26 -22.03 -1.50
C THR A 156 2.32 -20.85 -1.82
N PHE A 157 1.78 -20.82 -3.02
CA PHE A 157 0.81 -19.78 -3.41
C PHE A 157 -0.37 -19.73 -2.43
N ASP A 158 -1.00 -20.85 -2.17
CA ASP A 158 -2.18 -20.91 -1.29
C ASP A 158 -1.87 -20.40 0.13
N THR A 159 -0.71 -20.81 0.68
CA THR A 159 -0.30 -20.32 2.00
C THR A 159 0.09 -18.83 2.00
N VAL A 160 0.57 -18.28 0.86
CA VAL A 160 0.80 -16.85 0.70
C VAL A 160 -0.53 -16.10 0.65
N VAL A 161 -1.52 -16.59 -0.11
CA VAL A 161 -2.88 -16.02 -0.18
C VAL A 161 -3.50 -15.96 1.22
N ASP A 162 -3.48 -17.08 1.97
CA ASP A 162 -4.00 -17.13 3.34
C ASP A 162 -3.27 -16.16 4.29
N ALA A 163 -1.95 -16.06 4.16
CA ALA A 163 -1.14 -15.17 4.99
C ALA A 163 -1.42 -13.70 4.65
N VAL A 164 -1.59 -13.36 3.37
CA VAL A 164 -1.96 -12.01 2.92
C VAL A 164 -3.35 -11.64 3.45
N ALA A 165 -4.34 -12.52 3.31
CA ALA A 165 -5.69 -12.28 3.82
C ALA A 165 -5.67 -12.02 5.34
N LYS A 166 -4.94 -12.85 6.11
CA LYS A 166 -4.76 -12.63 7.56
C LYS A 166 -4.06 -11.31 7.89
N ALA A 167 -3.03 -10.94 7.12
CA ALA A 167 -2.28 -9.72 7.33
C ALA A 167 -3.12 -8.46 7.05
N LEU A 168 -3.91 -8.46 5.97
CA LEU A 168 -4.80 -7.36 5.63
C LEU A 168 -5.95 -7.22 6.65
N ASN A 169 -6.54 -8.34 7.09
CA ASN A 169 -7.57 -8.35 8.14
C ASN A 169 -7.05 -7.90 9.52
N ALA A 170 -5.75 -7.89 9.74
CA ALA A 170 -5.13 -7.38 10.96
C ALA A 170 -4.89 -5.86 10.94
N ILE A 171 -5.18 -5.19 9.82
CA ILE A 171 -5.15 -3.73 9.72
C ILE A 171 -6.48 -3.19 10.24
N THR A 172 -6.41 -2.39 11.29
CA THR A 172 -7.60 -1.79 11.94
C THR A 172 -7.76 -0.32 11.54
N PRO A 173 -8.94 0.28 11.72
CA PRO A 173 -9.11 1.73 11.56
C PRO A 173 -8.13 2.55 12.41
N ASP A 174 -7.87 2.14 13.67
CA ASP A 174 -6.89 2.80 14.55
C ASP A 174 -5.46 2.77 13.95
N ASP A 175 -5.09 1.66 13.30
CA ASP A 175 -3.83 1.59 12.56
C ASP A 175 -3.82 2.62 11.41
N CYS A 176 -4.90 2.68 10.64
CA CYS A 176 -5.02 3.58 9.50
C CYS A 176 -4.90 5.05 9.96
N GLU A 177 -5.62 5.45 10.99
CA GLU A 177 -5.51 6.78 11.58
C GLU A 177 -4.08 7.08 12.05
N ALA A 178 -3.41 6.11 12.69
CA ALA A 178 -2.04 6.27 13.13
C ALA A 178 -1.07 6.44 11.94
N TYR A 179 -1.29 5.72 10.83
CA TYR A 179 -0.48 5.85 9.61
C TYR A 179 -0.67 7.20 8.95
N PHE A 180 -1.91 7.68 8.84
CA PHE A 180 -2.22 9.00 8.31
C PHE A 180 -1.55 10.09 9.14
N ARG A 181 -1.71 10.05 10.47
CA ARG A 181 -1.07 10.98 11.40
C ARG A 181 0.45 10.95 11.29
N HIS A 182 1.06 9.76 11.15
CA HIS A 182 2.51 9.62 11.00
C HIS A 182 3.03 10.33 9.75
N CYS A 183 2.24 10.38 8.68
CA CYS A 183 2.56 11.06 7.42
C CYS A 183 2.13 12.54 7.37
N GLY A 184 1.69 13.10 8.50
CA GLY A 184 1.30 14.52 8.60
C GLY A 184 -0.14 14.82 8.23
N TYR A 185 -0.98 13.81 8.03
CA TYR A 185 -2.42 13.96 7.79
C TYR A 185 -3.16 13.92 9.13
N ASP A 186 -3.23 15.06 9.80
CA ASP A 186 -3.92 15.18 11.08
C ASP A 186 -5.35 15.70 10.90
N ALA A 187 -6.30 14.98 11.51
CA ALA A 187 -7.71 15.40 11.56
C ALA A 187 -7.99 16.48 12.62
N THR A 188 -6.97 17.06 13.22
CA THR A 188 -7.15 18.08 14.27
C THR A 188 -7.43 19.42 13.60
N PRO A 189 -8.65 19.97 13.71
CA PRO A 189 -8.86 21.36 13.34
C PRO A 189 -8.07 22.23 14.33
N ASN A 190 -7.26 23.15 13.80
CA ASN A 190 -6.74 24.28 14.55
C ASN A 190 -7.88 25.14 15.09
#